data_46a636a01e377f8f6bc2b5ba1adcaf20
#
_entry.id   46a636a01e377f8f6bc2b5ba1adcaf20
#
_cell.length_a   1.000
_cell.length_b   1.000
_cell.length_c   1.000
_cell.angle_alpha   90.00
_cell.angle_beta   90.00
_cell.angle_gamma   90.00
#
_symmetry.space_group_name_H-M   'P 1'
#
loop_
_entity.id
_entity.type
_entity.pdbx_description
1 polymer ?
#
loop_
_entity_poly.entity_id
_entity_poly.type
_entity_poly.pdbx_seq_one_letter_code
_entity_poly.pdbx_strand_id
1 'polypeptide(L)'
;KTASKLEKILSEGHYAVTSECGPPRGSKPEPILENAELIKDHVDVINITDNQTSMTRLCSLAACIRLKLNGFEPVLQMVTRDRNRIALQSDILGAASFDINNILCLSGDHQSFGDNPKGQNVHDIDSMQLIQMVRLMRDEAKFLGGDDLDRPVKMFVGAAANPFADPFEIRVPRLAKKIAAGVEFIQTQCIYNLDKFEEWMKGVRDRGLHEKTAIMAGLTPMKSA
;
A
#
# COMPACT_ATOMS: atom_id res chain seq x y z
N LYS A 1 16.01 -14.37 3.59
CA LYS A 1 15.20 -14.10 4.80
C LYS A 1 14.20 -13.00 4.49
N THR A 2 12.91 -13.28 4.65
CA THR A 2 11.83 -12.34 4.36
C THR A 2 11.89 -11.11 5.28
N ALA A 3 11.48 -9.95 4.78
CA ALA A 3 11.46 -8.71 5.54
C ALA A 3 10.29 -8.65 6.53
N SER A 4 9.16 -9.32 6.21
CA SER A 4 7.92 -9.22 6.94
C SER A 4 7.15 -10.55 7.03
N LYS A 5 6.13 -10.61 7.91
CA LYS A 5 5.18 -11.74 7.98
C LYS A 5 4.40 -11.88 6.67
N LEU A 6 3.93 -10.77 6.10
CA LEU A 6 3.19 -10.77 4.84
C LEU A 6 4.02 -11.36 3.70
N GLU A 7 5.28 -10.91 3.56
CA GLU A 7 6.20 -11.44 2.56
C GLU A 7 6.42 -12.94 2.75
N LYS A 8 6.60 -13.38 3.99
CA LYS A 8 6.80 -14.80 4.30
C LYS A 8 5.59 -15.63 3.85
N ILE A 9 4.38 -15.25 4.25
CA ILE A 9 3.14 -15.98 3.91
C ILE A 9 3.00 -16.10 2.39
N LEU A 10 3.15 -15.00 1.66
CA LEU A 10 2.99 -14.98 0.21
C LEU A 10 4.10 -15.73 -0.53
N SER A 11 5.35 -15.65 -0.06
CA SER A 11 6.48 -16.37 -0.66
C SER A 11 6.43 -17.89 -0.45
N GLU A 12 5.77 -18.33 0.62
CA GLU A 12 5.51 -19.75 0.91
C GLU A 12 4.29 -20.29 0.14
N GLY A 13 3.62 -19.47 -0.67
CA GLY A 13 2.46 -19.84 -1.47
C GLY A 13 1.15 -19.95 -0.68
N HIS A 14 1.11 -19.37 0.52
CA HIS A 14 -0.09 -19.33 1.35
C HIS A 14 -0.96 -18.12 1.04
N TYR A 15 -2.26 -18.25 1.31
CA TYR A 15 -3.18 -17.11 1.29
C TYR A 15 -2.92 -16.20 2.48
N ALA A 16 -2.82 -14.90 2.21
CA ALA A 16 -2.76 -13.88 3.24
C ALA A 16 -4.14 -13.20 3.38
N VAL A 17 -4.60 -13.07 4.60
CA VAL A 17 -5.82 -12.31 4.93
C VAL A 17 -5.41 -10.98 5.55
N THR A 18 -5.87 -9.89 4.95
CA THR A 18 -5.58 -8.55 5.44
C THR A 18 -6.86 -7.76 5.67
N SER A 19 -6.88 -6.88 6.65
CA SER A 19 -7.99 -5.96 6.87
C SER A 19 -7.50 -4.53 6.77
N GLU A 20 -8.35 -3.65 6.24
CA GLU A 20 -8.07 -2.22 6.19
C GLU A 20 -8.61 -1.54 7.44
N CYS A 21 -7.78 -0.70 8.06
CA CYS A 21 -8.15 0.14 9.18
C CYS A 21 -7.82 1.60 8.86
N GLY A 22 -8.87 2.43 8.77
CA GLY A 22 -8.71 3.86 8.57
C GLY A 22 -8.35 4.57 9.88
N PRO A 23 -7.26 5.36 9.91
CA PRO A 23 -6.93 6.18 11.07
C PRO A 23 -8.08 7.15 11.44
N PRO A 24 -8.25 7.51 12.73
CA PRO A 24 -9.30 8.42 13.16
C PRO A 24 -9.08 9.84 12.66
N ARG A 25 -10.14 10.63 12.66
CA ARG A 25 -10.09 12.08 12.39
C ARG A 25 -9.77 12.88 13.68
N GLY A 26 -8.72 12.46 14.37
CA GLY A 26 -8.31 13.06 15.64
C GLY A 26 -6.98 12.47 16.11
N SER A 27 -6.47 12.97 17.21
CA SER A 27 -5.15 12.58 17.75
C SER A 27 -5.17 11.35 18.65
N LYS A 28 -6.35 10.80 18.96
CA LYS A 28 -6.47 9.63 19.85
C LYS A 28 -6.19 8.35 19.05
N PRO A 29 -5.21 7.52 19.44
CA PRO A 29 -4.89 6.29 18.73
C PRO A 29 -5.75 5.09 19.16
N GLU A 30 -6.51 5.19 20.25
CA GLU A 30 -7.28 4.09 20.84
C GLU A 30 -8.20 3.40 19.82
N PRO A 31 -8.95 4.11 18.95
CA PRO A 31 -9.83 3.45 17.98
C PRO A 31 -9.11 2.51 17.01
N ILE A 32 -7.83 2.79 16.68
CA ILE A 32 -7.04 1.90 15.82
C ILE A 32 -6.67 0.63 16.57
N LEU A 33 -6.26 0.77 17.83
CA LEU A 33 -5.86 -0.38 18.66
C LEU A 33 -7.06 -1.26 18.98
N GLU A 34 -8.21 -0.66 19.32
CA GLU A 34 -9.47 -1.38 19.55
C GLU A 34 -9.90 -2.17 18.31
N ASN A 35 -9.86 -1.56 17.13
CA ASN A 35 -10.16 -2.26 15.88
C ASN A 35 -9.16 -3.38 15.59
N ALA A 36 -7.87 -3.15 15.83
CA ALA A 36 -6.83 -4.16 15.65
C ALA A 36 -7.04 -5.37 16.57
N GLU A 37 -7.39 -5.13 17.84
CA GLU A 37 -7.72 -6.20 18.81
C GLU A 37 -8.92 -7.04 18.38
N LEU A 38 -9.96 -6.40 17.80
CA LEU A 38 -11.16 -7.11 17.33
C LEU A 38 -10.86 -8.07 16.17
N ILE A 39 -9.86 -7.77 15.34
CA ILE A 39 -9.58 -8.55 14.11
C ILE A 39 -8.31 -9.39 14.19
N LYS A 40 -7.54 -9.31 15.26
CA LYS A 40 -6.20 -9.91 15.38
C LYS A 40 -6.11 -11.41 15.08
N ASP A 41 -7.15 -12.16 15.46
CA ASP A 41 -7.21 -13.62 15.28
C ASP A 41 -7.72 -14.02 13.87
N HIS A 42 -8.10 -13.05 13.04
CA HIS A 42 -8.72 -13.27 11.74
C HIS A 42 -7.90 -12.73 10.58
N VAL A 43 -6.83 -11.96 10.83
CA VAL A 43 -6.01 -11.36 9.80
C VAL A 43 -4.52 -11.58 10.06
N ASP A 44 -3.75 -11.61 8.99
CA ASP A 44 -2.29 -11.73 9.07
C ASP A 44 -1.60 -10.39 9.27
N VAL A 45 -2.11 -9.34 8.61
CA VAL A 45 -1.59 -7.97 8.70
C VAL A 45 -2.73 -6.95 8.56
N ILE A 46 -2.49 -5.72 9.02
CA ILE A 46 -3.47 -4.63 9.03
C ILE A 46 -3.02 -3.51 8.11
N ASN A 47 -3.79 -3.21 7.07
CA ASN A 47 -3.54 -2.09 6.16
C ASN A 47 -3.99 -0.77 6.83
N ILE A 48 -3.08 0.19 6.91
CA ILE A 48 -3.37 1.52 7.45
C ILE A 48 -3.43 2.53 6.32
N THR A 49 -4.64 3.07 6.09
CA THR A 49 -4.90 4.02 5.02
C THR A 49 -4.23 5.38 5.27
N ASP A 50 -3.86 6.07 4.19
CA ASP A 50 -3.21 7.37 4.22
C ASP A 50 -4.14 8.44 3.66
N ASN A 51 -4.83 9.19 4.53
CA ASN A 51 -5.79 10.22 4.17
C ASN A 51 -6.75 9.78 3.04
N GLN A 52 -7.36 8.58 3.21
CA GLN A 52 -8.27 8.00 2.21
C GLN A 52 -9.38 8.98 1.84
N THR A 53 -9.81 8.98 0.57
CA THR A 53 -10.77 9.94 0.02
C THR A 53 -10.39 11.41 0.24
N SER A 54 -9.09 11.69 0.39
CA SER A 54 -8.54 13.03 0.66
C SER A 54 -9.07 13.70 1.95
N MET A 55 -9.53 12.89 2.89
CA MET A 55 -9.98 13.36 4.20
C MET A 55 -8.81 13.37 5.19
N THR A 56 -8.61 14.50 5.87
CA THR A 56 -7.55 14.62 6.89
C THR A 56 -7.79 13.66 8.05
N ARG A 57 -6.79 12.84 8.36
CA ARG A 57 -6.80 11.83 9.43
C ARG A 57 -5.46 11.81 10.17
N LEU A 58 -5.41 11.09 11.28
CA LEU A 58 -4.14 10.75 11.90
C LEU A 58 -3.21 10.11 10.84
N CYS A 59 -1.96 10.56 10.73
CA CYS A 59 -1.08 10.11 9.65
C CYS A 59 -0.82 8.59 9.73
N SER A 60 -0.77 7.95 8.57
CA SER A 60 -0.62 6.50 8.43
C SER A 60 0.64 5.98 9.16
N LEU A 61 1.75 6.70 9.07
CA LEU A 61 3.00 6.32 9.74
C LEU A 61 2.84 6.27 11.26
N ALA A 62 2.25 7.30 11.88
CA ALA A 62 2.03 7.31 13.34
C ALA A 62 1.09 6.18 13.78
N ALA A 63 0.05 5.89 12.99
CA ALA A 63 -0.85 4.77 13.23
C ALA A 63 -0.13 3.42 13.12
N CYS A 64 0.69 3.23 12.10
CA CYS A 64 1.53 2.02 11.94
C CYS A 64 2.51 1.83 13.09
N ILE A 65 3.16 2.89 13.56
CA ILE A 65 4.06 2.83 14.74
C ILE A 65 3.29 2.37 15.98
N ARG A 66 2.07 2.93 16.21
CA ARG A 66 1.24 2.50 17.34
C ARG A 66 0.87 1.03 17.28
N LEU A 67 0.47 0.53 16.10
CA LEU A 67 0.20 -0.90 15.92
C LEU A 67 1.44 -1.75 16.16
N LYS A 68 2.58 -1.36 15.59
CA LYS A 68 3.83 -2.11 15.71
C LYS A 68 4.28 -2.23 17.18
N LEU A 69 4.21 -1.15 17.94
CA LEU A 69 4.55 -1.15 19.38
C LEU A 69 3.60 -1.99 20.23
N ASN A 70 2.39 -2.29 19.72
CA ASN A 70 1.42 -3.18 20.37
C ASN A 70 1.41 -4.61 19.77
N GLY A 71 2.45 -5.00 19.03
CA GLY A 71 2.63 -6.37 18.55
C GLY A 71 1.92 -6.72 17.24
N PHE A 72 1.26 -5.76 16.59
CA PHE A 72 0.62 -5.96 15.30
C PHE A 72 1.60 -5.73 14.14
N GLU A 73 1.32 -6.34 12.99
CA GLU A 73 2.09 -6.08 11.77
C GLU A 73 1.27 -5.21 10.80
N PRO A 74 1.65 -3.94 10.61
CA PRO A 74 0.97 -3.05 9.70
C PRO A 74 1.51 -3.14 8.28
N VAL A 75 0.66 -2.77 7.31
CA VAL A 75 1.04 -2.33 5.97
C VAL A 75 0.85 -0.81 5.91
N LEU A 76 1.94 -0.09 5.75
CA LEU A 76 1.93 1.37 5.62
C LEU A 76 1.44 1.74 4.22
N GLN A 77 0.23 2.29 4.10
CA GLN A 77 -0.17 2.95 2.87
C GLN A 77 0.46 4.34 2.80
N MET A 78 1.01 4.69 1.64
CA MET A 78 1.70 5.96 1.42
C MET A 78 1.26 6.58 0.11
N VAL A 79 0.66 7.78 0.17
CA VAL A 79 0.22 8.53 -1.01
C VAL A 79 1.23 9.60 -1.41
N THR A 80 1.43 9.77 -2.72
CA THR A 80 2.30 10.82 -3.29
C THR A 80 1.60 12.17 -3.39
N ARG A 81 0.27 12.19 -3.19
CA ARG A 81 -0.54 13.41 -3.26
C ARG A 81 -0.08 14.49 -2.28
N ASP A 82 0.24 14.10 -1.05
CA ASP A 82 0.40 15.05 0.07
C ASP A 82 1.87 15.38 0.39
N ARG A 83 2.84 14.65 -0.21
CA ARG A 83 4.26 14.73 0.15
C ARG A 83 5.17 14.80 -1.07
N ASN A 84 6.24 15.60 -0.98
CA ASN A 84 7.32 15.56 -1.95
C ASN A 84 8.29 14.38 -1.67
N ARG A 85 9.23 14.14 -2.59
CA ARG A 85 10.19 13.04 -2.50
C ARG A 85 11.08 13.07 -1.26
N ILE A 86 11.34 14.23 -0.69
CA ILE A 86 12.13 14.35 0.55
C ILE A 86 11.32 13.80 1.71
N ALA A 87 10.08 14.26 1.87
CA ALA A 87 9.18 13.80 2.93
C ALA A 87 8.87 12.30 2.81
N LEU A 88 8.63 11.80 1.58
CA LEU A 88 8.38 10.38 1.33
C LEU A 88 9.56 9.51 1.75
N GLN A 89 10.80 9.88 1.40
CA GLN A 89 12.00 9.15 1.81
C GLN A 89 12.21 9.20 3.33
N SER A 90 11.98 10.36 3.95
CA SER A 90 12.06 10.53 5.40
C SER A 90 11.06 9.65 6.13
N ASP A 91 9.81 9.58 5.66
CA ASP A 91 8.77 8.72 6.24
C ASP A 91 9.11 7.23 6.07
N ILE A 92 9.73 6.82 4.94
CA ILE A 92 10.21 5.45 4.73
C ILE A 92 11.31 5.09 5.73
N LEU A 93 12.27 6.00 5.98
CA LEU A 93 13.29 5.80 7.02
C LEU A 93 12.67 5.72 8.41
N GLY A 94 11.68 6.58 8.69
CA GLY A 94 10.90 6.53 9.92
C GLY A 94 10.20 5.18 10.11
N ALA A 95 9.54 4.66 9.08
CA ALA A 95 8.92 3.34 9.10
C ALA A 95 9.95 2.22 9.35
N ALA A 96 11.06 2.24 8.62
CA ALA A 96 12.13 1.26 8.75
C ALA A 96 12.77 1.25 10.15
N SER A 97 12.86 2.41 10.80
CA SER A 97 13.41 2.54 12.17
C SER A 97 12.57 1.84 13.24
N PHE A 98 11.29 1.55 12.93
CA PHE A 98 10.37 0.80 13.78
C PHE A 98 10.10 -0.62 13.24
N ASP A 99 10.91 -1.12 12.30
CA ASP A 99 10.68 -2.42 11.65
C ASP A 99 9.29 -2.55 11.00
N ILE A 100 8.75 -1.46 10.46
CA ILE A 100 7.56 -1.47 9.61
C ILE A 100 8.04 -1.77 8.20
N ASN A 101 7.89 -3.02 7.78
CA ASN A 101 8.53 -3.56 6.58
C ASN A 101 7.56 -3.86 5.43
N ASN A 102 6.30 -3.44 5.52
CA ASN A 102 5.32 -3.54 4.42
C ASN A 102 4.87 -2.14 4.01
N ILE A 103 4.92 -1.84 2.73
CA ILE A 103 4.47 -0.56 2.18
C ILE A 103 3.54 -0.77 0.98
N LEU A 104 2.44 -0.01 0.91
CA LEU A 104 1.55 0.06 -0.26
C LEU A 104 1.69 1.45 -0.90
N CYS A 105 2.29 1.48 -2.09
CA CYS A 105 2.58 2.71 -2.83
C CYS A 105 1.38 3.18 -3.65
N LEU A 106 0.87 4.38 -3.35
CA LEU A 106 -0.35 4.94 -3.91
C LEU A 106 -0.13 6.36 -4.46
N SER A 107 -0.93 6.77 -5.43
CA SER A 107 -1.00 8.18 -5.84
C SER A 107 -1.94 9.00 -4.94
N GLY A 108 -2.99 8.36 -4.42
CA GLY A 108 -4.04 9.00 -3.63
C GLY A 108 -5.17 9.58 -4.49
N ASP A 109 -6.31 9.81 -3.86
CA ASP A 109 -7.48 10.47 -4.47
C ASP A 109 -7.23 11.97 -4.62
N HIS A 110 -7.91 12.62 -5.58
CA HIS A 110 -7.75 14.06 -5.77
C HIS A 110 -8.32 14.83 -4.57
N GLN A 111 -7.67 15.93 -4.16
CA GLN A 111 -8.03 16.73 -2.97
C GLN A 111 -9.47 17.27 -3.02
N SER A 112 -10.03 17.46 -4.21
CA SER A 112 -11.42 17.95 -4.36
C SER A 112 -12.49 17.02 -3.78
N PHE A 113 -12.15 15.75 -3.55
CA PHE A 113 -13.06 14.78 -2.92
C PHE A 113 -13.04 14.83 -1.39
N GLY A 114 -12.08 15.55 -0.80
CA GLY A 114 -11.88 15.58 0.63
C GLY A 114 -12.41 16.82 1.34
N ASP A 115 -11.97 16.98 2.58
CA ASP A 115 -12.36 18.09 3.46
C ASP A 115 -11.55 19.40 3.22
N ASN A 116 -10.50 19.33 2.40
CA ASN A 116 -9.65 20.47 2.01
C ASN A 116 -9.57 20.62 0.48
N PRO A 117 -10.69 20.93 -0.22
CA PRO A 117 -10.71 20.95 -1.69
C PRO A 117 -9.85 22.05 -2.31
N LYS A 118 -9.41 23.04 -1.53
CA LYS A 118 -8.49 24.11 -1.96
C LYS A 118 -7.01 23.74 -1.72
N GLY A 119 -6.72 22.59 -1.10
CA GLY A 119 -5.36 22.10 -0.90
C GLY A 119 -4.66 21.89 -2.24
N GLN A 120 -3.34 22.05 -2.27
CA GLN A 120 -2.55 21.78 -3.46
C GLN A 120 -2.05 20.34 -3.43
N ASN A 121 -2.32 19.56 -4.47
CA ASN A 121 -1.66 18.28 -4.66
C ASN A 121 -0.17 18.50 -4.92
N VAL A 122 0.68 17.74 -4.25
CA VAL A 122 2.13 17.81 -4.46
C VAL A 122 2.52 17.01 -5.71
N HIS A 123 2.22 15.71 -5.74
CA HIS A 123 2.54 14.80 -6.86
C HIS A 123 3.93 15.06 -7.48
N ASP A 124 4.93 15.30 -6.64
CA ASP A 124 6.33 15.45 -7.08
C ASP A 124 6.83 14.17 -7.78
N ILE A 125 6.32 13.03 -7.34
CA ILE A 125 6.46 11.72 -7.99
C ILE A 125 5.11 11.01 -8.05
N ASP A 126 4.96 10.07 -8.97
CA ASP A 126 3.79 9.20 -9.03
C ASP A 126 4.00 7.89 -8.24
N SER A 127 2.96 7.04 -8.18
CA SER A 127 3.07 5.77 -7.44
C SER A 127 4.08 4.78 -8.03
N MET A 128 4.36 4.83 -9.33
CA MET A 128 5.37 3.97 -9.95
C MET A 128 6.78 4.44 -9.60
N GLN A 129 7.00 5.75 -9.60
CA GLN A 129 8.26 6.36 -9.16
C GLN A 129 8.47 6.14 -7.64
N LEU A 130 7.39 6.16 -6.84
CA LEU A 130 7.47 5.79 -5.42
C LEU A 130 7.93 4.34 -5.23
N ILE A 131 7.39 3.38 -6.00
CA ILE A 131 7.84 1.98 -5.99
C ILE A 131 9.33 1.91 -6.31
N GLN A 132 9.79 2.57 -7.38
CA GLN A 132 11.20 2.59 -7.78
C GLN A 132 12.09 3.21 -6.71
N MET A 133 11.64 4.29 -6.06
CA MET A 133 12.36 4.96 -4.98
C MET A 133 12.53 4.04 -3.75
N VAL A 134 11.47 3.34 -3.33
CA VAL A 134 11.56 2.36 -2.22
C VAL A 134 12.53 1.24 -2.57
N ARG A 135 12.48 0.74 -3.81
CA ARG A 135 13.43 -0.27 -4.27
C ARG A 135 14.87 0.21 -4.29
N LEU A 136 15.12 1.43 -4.75
CA LEU A 136 16.45 2.03 -4.74
C LEU A 136 17.02 2.08 -3.30
N MET A 137 16.19 2.53 -2.35
CA MET A 137 16.56 2.58 -0.93
C MET A 137 16.78 1.17 -0.33
N ARG A 138 16.06 0.15 -0.81
CA ARG A 138 16.17 -1.23 -0.35
C ARG A 138 17.30 -1.99 -1.01
N ASP A 139 17.37 -1.96 -2.35
CA ASP A 139 18.23 -2.85 -3.14
C ASP A 139 19.65 -2.28 -3.31
N GLU A 140 19.79 -0.96 -3.34
CA GLU A 140 21.05 -0.27 -3.60
C GLU A 140 21.53 0.60 -2.43
N ALA A 141 20.75 0.72 -1.36
CA ALA A 141 21.03 1.62 -0.23
C ALA A 141 21.31 3.07 -0.68
N LYS A 142 20.46 3.60 -1.57
CA LYS A 142 20.59 4.96 -2.10
C LYS A 142 19.32 5.76 -1.97
N PHE A 143 19.49 7.06 -1.73
CA PHE A 143 18.42 8.03 -1.91
C PHE A 143 18.13 8.27 -3.39
N LEU A 144 16.93 8.77 -3.70
CA LEU A 144 16.55 9.11 -5.09
C LEU A 144 17.49 10.17 -5.71
N GLY A 145 18.12 11.00 -4.88
CA GLY A 145 19.14 11.98 -5.31
C GLY A 145 20.50 11.39 -5.66
N GLY A 146 20.74 10.12 -5.35
CA GLY A 146 21.97 9.40 -5.63
C GLY A 146 22.93 9.24 -4.44
N ASP A 147 22.70 9.96 -3.34
CA ASP A 147 23.51 9.81 -2.12
C ASP A 147 23.27 8.43 -1.47
N ASP A 148 24.30 7.93 -0.79
CA ASP A 148 24.25 6.63 -0.12
C ASP A 148 23.47 6.70 1.21
N LEU A 149 22.71 5.64 1.51
CA LEU A 149 22.18 5.36 2.83
C LEU A 149 23.23 4.62 3.68
N ASP A 150 23.20 4.82 4.98
CA ASP A 150 24.07 4.07 5.92
C ASP A 150 23.78 2.56 5.92
N ARG A 151 22.53 2.20 5.65
CA ARG A 151 22.08 0.81 5.43
C ARG A 151 20.81 0.76 4.59
N PRO A 152 20.57 -0.34 3.85
CA PRO A 152 19.35 -0.52 3.09
C PRO A 152 18.12 -0.65 4.02
N VAL A 153 16.97 -0.11 3.58
CA VAL A 153 15.69 -0.35 4.24
C VAL A 153 15.20 -1.77 3.92
N LYS A 154 14.39 -2.35 4.81
CA LYS A 154 13.75 -3.65 4.56
C LYS A 154 12.28 -3.39 4.27
N MET A 155 11.89 -3.44 3.00
CA MET A 155 10.52 -3.14 2.58
C MET A 155 10.01 -4.20 1.61
N PHE A 156 8.86 -4.79 1.92
CA PHE A 156 8.05 -5.58 1.01
C PHE A 156 7.07 -4.62 0.32
N VAL A 157 7.18 -4.49 -1.00
CA VAL A 157 6.60 -3.38 -1.75
C VAL A 157 5.33 -3.79 -2.48
N GLY A 158 4.23 -3.14 -2.13
CA GLY A 158 2.93 -3.33 -2.76
C GLY A 158 2.42 -2.10 -3.52
N ALA A 159 1.41 -2.31 -4.33
CA ALA A 159 0.64 -1.26 -4.97
C ALA A 159 -0.82 -1.67 -5.18
N ALA A 160 -1.71 -0.69 -5.42
CA ALA A 160 -3.08 -0.97 -5.78
C ALA A 160 -3.25 -1.24 -7.28
N ALA A 161 -4.24 -2.07 -7.64
CA ALA A 161 -4.75 -2.21 -8.99
C ALA A 161 -6.26 -1.98 -9.02
N ASN A 162 -6.75 -1.33 -10.08
CA ASN A 162 -8.18 -1.21 -10.32
C ASN A 162 -8.54 -1.99 -11.60
N PRO A 163 -9.09 -3.21 -11.48
CA PRO A 163 -9.50 -4.04 -12.61
C PRO A 163 -10.74 -3.50 -13.35
N PHE A 164 -11.43 -2.52 -12.79
CA PHE A 164 -12.78 -2.14 -13.23
C PHE A 164 -12.85 -0.79 -13.93
N ALA A 165 -11.83 0.05 -13.80
CA ALA A 165 -11.85 1.40 -14.34
C ALA A 165 -11.68 1.41 -15.87
N ASP A 166 -12.24 2.43 -16.52
CA ASP A 166 -12.05 2.69 -17.93
C ASP A 166 -10.83 3.61 -18.18
N PRO A 167 -10.18 3.51 -19.32
CA PRO A 167 -10.30 2.46 -20.33
C PRO A 167 -9.81 1.10 -19.79
N PHE A 168 -10.60 0.05 -20.03
CA PHE A 168 -10.33 -1.27 -19.45
C PHE A 168 -9.06 -1.91 -20.04
N GLU A 169 -8.83 -1.75 -21.32
CA GLU A 169 -7.70 -2.33 -22.06
C GLU A 169 -6.32 -1.91 -21.52
N ILE A 170 -6.22 -0.78 -20.82
CA ILE A 170 -4.95 -0.32 -20.24
C ILE A 170 -4.69 -0.90 -18.83
N ARG A 171 -5.64 -1.60 -18.21
CA ARG A 171 -5.50 -2.05 -16.81
C ARG A 171 -4.42 -3.11 -16.64
N VAL A 172 -4.37 -4.09 -17.55
CA VAL A 172 -3.29 -5.11 -17.55
C VAL A 172 -1.93 -4.49 -17.91
N PRO A 173 -1.78 -3.65 -18.95
CA PRO A 173 -0.55 -2.89 -19.19
C PRO A 173 -0.07 -2.04 -17.99
N ARG A 174 -0.98 -1.40 -17.26
CA ARG A 174 -0.62 -0.64 -16.05
C ARG A 174 -0.10 -1.54 -14.93
N LEU A 175 -0.71 -2.71 -14.74
CA LEU A 175 -0.19 -3.71 -13.81
C LEU A 175 1.22 -4.15 -14.21
N ALA A 176 1.43 -4.47 -15.50
CA ALA A 176 2.76 -4.85 -16.01
C ALA A 176 3.82 -3.78 -15.73
N LYS A 177 3.49 -2.48 -15.88
CA LYS A 177 4.39 -1.38 -15.53
C LYS A 177 4.73 -1.33 -14.04
N LYS A 178 3.75 -1.57 -13.15
CA LYS A 178 3.97 -1.63 -11.69
C LYS A 178 4.90 -2.79 -11.32
N ILE A 179 4.69 -3.96 -11.94
CA ILE A 179 5.55 -5.13 -11.75
C ILE A 179 6.97 -4.84 -12.26
N ALA A 180 7.12 -4.20 -13.41
CA ALA A 180 8.42 -3.78 -13.93
C ALA A 180 9.12 -2.75 -13.02
N ALA A 181 8.35 -1.87 -12.37
CA ALA A 181 8.87 -0.96 -11.35
C ALA A 181 9.30 -1.69 -10.06
N GLY A 182 8.85 -2.95 -9.86
CA GLY A 182 9.32 -3.83 -8.81
C GLY A 182 8.35 -4.07 -7.67
N VAL A 183 7.05 -3.97 -7.93
CA VAL A 183 6.03 -4.35 -6.95
C VAL A 183 6.04 -5.87 -6.74
N GLU A 184 5.87 -6.29 -5.50
CA GLU A 184 5.91 -7.68 -5.05
C GLU A 184 4.54 -8.22 -4.68
N PHE A 185 3.63 -7.33 -4.28
CA PHE A 185 2.21 -7.68 -4.11
C PHE A 185 1.28 -6.57 -4.63
N ILE A 186 0.09 -6.98 -5.01
CA ILE A 186 -0.98 -6.09 -5.49
C ILE A 186 -2.21 -6.27 -4.61
N GLN A 187 -2.83 -5.17 -4.23
CA GLN A 187 -4.19 -5.16 -3.67
C GLN A 187 -5.15 -4.60 -4.72
N THR A 188 -6.17 -5.37 -5.09
CA THR A 188 -7.18 -4.89 -6.03
C THR A 188 -8.19 -3.97 -5.33
N GLN A 189 -8.85 -3.12 -6.11
CA GLN A 189 -10.10 -2.51 -5.66
C GLN A 189 -11.15 -3.60 -5.41
N CYS A 190 -12.19 -3.26 -4.63
CA CYS A 190 -13.23 -4.20 -4.24
C CYS A 190 -13.91 -4.83 -5.44
N ILE A 191 -14.03 -6.16 -5.43
CA ILE A 191 -14.55 -6.96 -6.53
C ILE A 191 -16.05 -7.12 -6.35
N TYR A 192 -16.83 -6.40 -7.16
CA TYR A 192 -18.28 -6.51 -7.25
C TYR A 192 -18.74 -7.09 -8.58
N ASN A 193 -17.96 -6.93 -9.65
CA ASN A 193 -18.23 -7.47 -10.98
C ASN A 193 -17.25 -8.61 -11.27
N LEU A 194 -17.71 -9.85 -11.08
CA LEU A 194 -16.89 -11.05 -11.25
C LEU A 194 -16.50 -11.28 -12.70
N ASP A 195 -17.38 -11.03 -13.66
CA ASP A 195 -17.10 -11.26 -15.08
C ASP A 195 -15.96 -10.33 -15.56
N LYS A 196 -16.04 -9.06 -15.20
CA LYS A 196 -14.99 -8.08 -15.53
C LYS A 196 -13.66 -8.39 -14.82
N PHE A 197 -13.73 -8.91 -13.60
CA PHE A 197 -12.54 -9.35 -12.87
C PHE A 197 -11.91 -10.59 -13.52
N GLU A 198 -12.71 -11.55 -13.95
CA GLU A 198 -12.24 -12.75 -14.65
C GLU A 198 -11.56 -12.39 -15.98
N GLU A 199 -12.17 -11.48 -16.76
CA GLU A 199 -11.58 -10.98 -18.01
C GLU A 199 -10.22 -10.30 -17.74
N TRP A 200 -10.13 -9.45 -16.70
CA TRP A 200 -8.88 -8.83 -16.30
C TRP A 200 -7.83 -9.88 -15.88
N MET A 201 -8.21 -10.86 -15.05
CA MET A 201 -7.33 -11.94 -14.60
C MET A 201 -6.88 -12.83 -15.77
N LYS A 202 -7.73 -13.04 -16.80
CA LYS A 202 -7.31 -13.71 -18.03
C LYS A 202 -6.17 -12.96 -18.68
N GLY A 203 -6.29 -11.65 -18.90
CA GLY A 203 -5.21 -10.83 -19.46
C GLY A 203 -3.94 -10.80 -18.61
N VAL A 204 -4.09 -10.89 -17.29
CA VAL A 204 -2.97 -11.02 -16.34
C VAL A 204 -2.25 -12.36 -16.51
N ARG A 205 -3.00 -13.47 -16.61
CA ARG A 205 -2.45 -14.82 -16.82
C ARG A 205 -1.80 -14.98 -18.19
N ASP A 206 -2.44 -14.49 -19.25
CA ASP A 206 -1.94 -14.55 -20.62
C ASP A 206 -0.56 -13.88 -20.78
N ARG A 207 -0.22 -12.94 -19.89
CA ARG A 207 1.08 -12.26 -19.81
C ARG A 207 2.03 -12.79 -18.75
N GLY A 208 1.66 -13.84 -18.02
CA GLY A 208 2.45 -14.42 -16.93
C GLY A 208 2.71 -13.45 -15.77
N LEU A 209 1.85 -12.44 -15.57
CA LEU A 209 2.04 -11.42 -14.54
C LEU A 209 1.74 -11.95 -13.13
N HIS A 210 0.83 -12.90 -13.02
CA HIS A 210 0.47 -13.57 -11.75
C HIS A 210 1.59 -14.43 -11.16
N GLU A 211 2.59 -14.79 -11.96
CA GLU A 211 3.78 -15.53 -11.51
C GLU A 211 4.85 -14.59 -10.94
N LYS A 212 4.72 -13.28 -11.19
CA LYS A 212 5.73 -12.27 -10.84
C LYS A 212 5.35 -11.44 -9.61
N THR A 213 4.11 -11.50 -9.18
CA THR A 213 3.59 -10.72 -8.06
C THR A 213 2.39 -11.42 -7.44
N ALA A 214 2.26 -11.34 -6.13
CA ALA A 214 1.06 -11.81 -5.44
C ALA A 214 -0.11 -10.85 -5.70
N ILE A 215 -1.29 -11.39 -6.04
CA ILE A 215 -2.49 -10.58 -6.26
C ILE A 215 -3.51 -10.89 -5.17
N MET A 216 -3.77 -9.90 -4.33
CA MET A 216 -4.72 -9.98 -3.24
C MET A 216 -6.06 -9.36 -3.67
N ALA A 217 -7.11 -10.13 -3.58
CA ALA A 217 -8.47 -9.72 -3.95
C ALA A 217 -9.07 -8.79 -2.90
N GLY A 218 -9.49 -7.59 -3.30
CA GLY A 218 -10.19 -6.66 -2.43
C GLY A 218 -11.65 -7.06 -2.25
N LEU A 219 -12.09 -7.18 -1.00
CA LEU A 219 -13.48 -7.49 -0.63
C LEU A 219 -13.98 -6.45 0.36
N THR A 220 -15.23 -6.03 0.21
CA THR A 220 -15.90 -5.16 1.19
C THR A 220 -17.27 -5.73 1.51
N PRO A 221 -17.54 -6.08 2.77
CA PRO A 221 -18.87 -6.49 3.19
C PRO A 221 -19.87 -5.35 2.98
N MET A 222 -21.01 -5.65 2.38
CA MET A 222 -22.10 -4.69 2.26
C MET A 222 -22.79 -4.53 3.62
N LYS A 223 -22.96 -3.27 4.05
CA LYS A 223 -23.56 -2.95 5.36
C LYS A 223 -25.09 -3.07 5.35
N SER A 224 -25.70 -2.95 4.19
CA SER A 224 -27.15 -3.11 3.94
C SER A 224 -27.40 -3.48 2.49
N ALA A 225 -28.48 -4.16 2.21
CA ALA A 225 -29.00 -4.34 0.86
C ALA A 225 -29.69 -3.07 0.37
#